data_43a763942f54b9e4baca578dbd1892c1
#
_entry.id   43a763942f54b9e4baca578dbd1892c1
#
_cell.length_a   1.000
_cell.length_b   1.000
_cell.length_c   1.000
_cell.angle_alpha   90.00
_cell.angle_beta   90.00
_cell.angle_gamma   90.00
#
_symmetry.space_group_name_H-M   'P 1'
#
loop_
_entity.id
_entity.type
_entity.pdbx_description
1 polymer ?
#
loop_
_entity_poly.entity_id
_entity_poly.type
_entity_poly.pdbx_seq_one_letter_code
_entity_poly.pdbx_strand_id
1 'polypeptide(L)'
;MRVAYHTLRYGRAFLCQWGRGKWLCRRGGVQYMRRYRIISEKVKQAGCWLLIIVLLPYIITVFINGPKIITASKADETMVKIEKNGKMPVEEYCIGVLARDMPADYEKEALNAQAVLIRTEVYRMIQEAGGDGTLPEEAEDEFWTEKQMKSAWGMRYAENYRKLKNALESTAGQVLFYGKDLAMTPFFNLSNGYTRDAKEVLGKEEYPYLKIVECPGDVNADNEIQTVILEVKSEQKGENKGTTGIETLDVEIQETDSVGYVLKIRVGDKVMSGEEFRNKYELASSCFTLQPYNGKLRVTTRGAGHGIGMSQYTANEMAKKKQGYRKILKYFFKGTDIKEVTEIIKNV
;
A
#
# COMPACT_ATOMS: atom_id res chain seq x y z
N MET A 1 -3.87 75.28 -45.45
CA MET A 1 -3.85 75.11 -43.99
C MET A 1 -2.54 74.44 -43.63
N ARG A 2 -1.59 75.16 -43.01
CA ARG A 2 -0.33 74.55 -42.53
C ARG A 2 -0.50 74.27 -41.04
N VAL A 3 -0.39 72.99 -40.64
CA VAL A 3 -0.36 72.56 -39.23
C VAL A 3 1.11 72.33 -38.89
N ALA A 4 1.64 73.00 -37.87
CA ALA A 4 2.98 72.78 -37.39
C ALA A 4 2.96 72.20 -35.98
N TYR A 5 3.69 71.13 -35.75
CA TYR A 5 3.86 70.54 -34.42
C TYR A 5 5.17 71.11 -33.80
N HIS A 6 5.02 71.76 -32.65
CA HIS A 6 6.16 72.19 -31.83
C HIS A 6 6.25 71.33 -30.56
N THR A 7 7.32 70.58 -30.43
CA THR A 7 7.62 69.86 -29.20
C THR A 7 8.42 70.73 -28.26
N LEU A 8 7.84 71.13 -27.15
CA LEU A 8 8.57 71.79 -26.06
C LEU A 8 9.05 70.79 -25.03
N ARG A 9 10.20 71.03 -24.44
CA ARG A 9 11.07 70.21 -23.57
C ARG A 9 10.42 69.63 -22.28
N TYR A 10 9.10 69.71 -22.12
CA TYR A 10 8.34 69.21 -20.96
C TYR A 10 7.07 68.47 -21.32
N GLY A 11 7.04 67.72 -22.42
CA GLY A 11 5.99 66.70 -22.67
C GLY A 11 4.56 67.25 -22.80
N ARG A 12 4.36 68.48 -23.18
CA ARG A 12 3.01 69.02 -23.45
C ARG A 12 2.89 69.30 -24.94
N ALA A 13 2.02 68.51 -25.61
CA ALA A 13 1.68 68.78 -27.00
C ALA A 13 0.54 69.80 -27.05
N PHE A 14 0.77 70.84 -27.84
CA PHE A 14 -0.26 71.84 -28.16
C PHE A 14 -0.56 71.73 -29.65
N LEU A 15 -1.85 71.64 -29.98
CA LEU A 15 -2.34 71.84 -31.37
C LEU A 15 -2.52 73.30 -31.60
N CYS A 16 -1.67 73.90 -32.44
CA CYS A 16 -1.76 75.28 -32.84
C CYS A 16 -2.29 75.37 -34.26
N GLN A 17 -3.33 76.13 -34.46
CA GLN A 17 -3.96 76.38 -35.76
C GLN A 17 -3.84 77.90 -36.09
N TRP A 18 -3.41 78.20 -37.33
CA TRP A 18 -3.30 79.57 -37.83
C TRP A 18 -4.67 80.07 -38.26
N GLY A 19 -5.16 81.19 -37.67
CA GLY A 19 -6.35 81.88 -38.06
C GLY A 19 -6.29 83.41 -37.82
N ARG A 20 -6.65 84.18 -38.82
CA ARG A 20 -6.69 85.67 -38.77
C ARG A 20 -5.47 86.36 -38.19
N GLY A 21 -4.26 85.97 -38.65
CA GLY A 21 -3.03 86.62 -38.28
C GLY A 21 -2.46 86.35 -36.87
N LYS A 22 -3.06 85.38 -36.13
CA LYS A 22 -2.55 84.93 -34.81
C LYS A 22 -2.61 83.43 -34.66
N TRP A 23 -1.66 82.89 -33.89
CA TRP A 23 -1.63 81.45 -33.53
C TRP A 23 -2.55 81.20 -32.31
N LEU A 24 -3.56 80.37 -32.47
CA LEU A 24 -4.44 79.94 -31.41
C LEU A 24 -4.01 78.54 -30.99
N CYS A 25 -3.39 78.42 -29.83
CA CYS A 25 -2.99 77.16 -29.25
C CYS A 25 -4.07 76.65 -28.26
N ARG A 26 -4.65 75.50 -28.54
CA ARG A 26 -5.67 74.88 -27.66
C ARG A 26 -5.02 73.75 -26.87
N ARG A 27 -5.17 73.79 -25.54
CA ARG A 27 -4.72 72.68 -24.65
C ARG A 27 -5.59 71.44 -24.89
N GLY A 28 -5.12 70.52 -25.71
CA GLY A 28 -5.88 69.35 -26.12
C GLY A 28 -5.24 67.99 -25.88
N GLY A 29 -4.18 67.92 -25.07
CA GLY A 29 -3.40 66.65 -24.98
C GLY A 29 -3.41 65.94 -23.63
N VAL A 30 -3.72 66.63 -22.53
CA VAL A 30 -3.53 66.08 -21.19
C VAL A 30 -4.63 65.07 -20.79
N GLN A 31 -5.81 65.24 -21.34
CA GLN A 31 -6.96 64.35 -20.98
C GLN A 31 -6.88 62.98 -21.67
N TYR A 32 -6.30 62.88 -22.87
CA TYR A 32 -6.15 61.61 -23.61
C TYR A 32 -5.06 60.74 -23.02
N MET A 33 -3.92 61.31 -22.64
CA MET A 33 -2.84 60.56 -22.00
C MET A 33 -3.18 60.07 -20.59
N ARG A 34 -4.00 60.84 -19.85
CA ARG A 34 -4.49 60.42 -18.52
C ARG A 34 -5.44 59.24 -18.60
N ARG A 35 -6.35 59.22 -19.61
CA ARG A 35 -7.24 58.05 -19.86
C ARG A 35 -6.46 56.80 -20.29
N TYR A 36 -5.47 56.92 -21.16
CA TYR A 36 -4.64 55.81 -21.60
C TYR A 36 -3.85 55.19 -20.44
N ARG A 37 -3.34 56.02 -19.55
CA ARG A 37 -2.58 55.55 -18.35
C ARG A 37 -3.50 54.80 -17.36
N ILE A 38 -4.72 55.30 -17.16
CA ILE A 38 -5.72 54.65 -16.29
C ILE A 38 -6.22 53.31 -16.87
N ILE A 39 -6.40 53.23 -18.17
CA ILE A 39 -6.78 52.00 -18.87
C ILE A 39 -5.64 50.99 -18.82
N SER A 40 -4.40 51.43 -19.05
CA SER A 40 -3.21 50.56 -18.95
C SER A 40 -3.01 49.98 -17.54
N GLU A 41 -3.20 50.76 -16.50
CA GLU A 41 -3.10 50.26 -15.11
C GLU A 41 -4.26 49.32 -14.77
N LYS A 42 -5.48 49.58 -15.20
CA LYS A 42 -6.61 48.65 -15.01
C LYS A 42 -6.46 47.34 -15.78
N VAL A 43 -5.88 47.35 -16.98
CA VAL A 43 -5.60 46.16 -17.77
C VAL A 43 -4.48 45.34 -17.10
N LYS A 44 -3.44 45.99 -16.57
CA LYS A 44 -2.38 45.29 -15.78
C LYS A 44 -2.95 44.70 -14.50
N GLN A 45 -3.80 45.44 -13.76
CA GLN A 45 -4.45 44.91 -12.57
C GLN A 45 -5.35 43.70 -12.88
N ALA A 46 -6.17 43.79 -13.95
CA ALA A 46 -7.02 42.69 -14.40
C ALA A 46 -6.17 41.44 -14.79
N GLY A 47 -5.03 41.66 -15.49
CA GLY A 47 -4.09 40.59 -15.81
C GLY A 47 -3.47 39.93 -14.57
N CYS A 48 -3.07 40.73 -13.56
CA CYS A 48 -2.58 40.21 -12.29
C CYS A 48 -3.65 39.42 -11.53
N TRP A 49 -4.89 39.90 -11.48
CA TRP A 49 -5.97 39.15 -10.84
C TRP A 49 -6.30 37.84 -11.57
N LEU A 50 -6.26 37.83 -12.89
CA LEU A 50 -6.47 36.63 -13.71
C LEU A 50 -5.37 35.61 -13.49
N LEU A 51 -4.11 36.05 -13.38
CA LEU A 51 -2.99 35.19 -13.00
C LEU A 51 -3.14 34.61 -11.60
N ILE A 52 -3.58 35.41 -10.62
CA ILE A 52 -3.81 34.94 -9.25
C ILE A 52 -4.95 33.92 -9.22
N ILE A 53 -6.07 34.18 -9.90
CA ILE A 53 -7.22 33.25 -9.94
C ILE A 53 -6.86 31.91 -10.59
N VAL A 54 -5.96 31.91 -11.60
CA VAL A 54 -5.53 30.68 -12.28
C VAL A 54 -4.41 29.96 -11.53
N LEU A 55 -3.41 30.71 -11.00
CA LEU A 55 -2.24 30.14 -10.34
C LEU A 55 -2.50 29.76 -8.88
N LEU A 56 -3.38 30.48 -8.17
CA LEU A 56 -3.65 30.21 -6.76
C LEU A 56 -4.20 28.79 -6.51
N PRO A 57 -5.22 28.29 -7.26
CA PRO A 57 -5.69 26.92 -7.13
C PRO A 57 -4.59 25.91 -7.45
N TYR A 58 -3.75 26.18 -8.45
CA TYR A 58 -2.63 25.33 -8.80
C TYR A 58 -1.57 25.28 -7.69
N ILE A 59 -1.20 26.44 -7.13
CA ILE A 59 -0.26 26.55 -6.01
C ILE A 59 -0.84 25.84 -4.77
N ILE A 60 -2.12 26.05 -4.45
CA ILE A 60 -2.79 25.37 -3.34
C ILE A 60 -2.79 23.85 -3.56
N THR A 61 -3.08 23.40 -4.77
CA THR A 61 -3.06 21.99 -5.12
C THR A 61 -1.65 21.39 -4.95
N VAL A 62 -0.61 22.11 -5.37
CA VAL A 62 0.80 21.70 -5.18
C VAL A 62 1.20 21.72 -3.70
N PHE A 63 0.73 22.69 -2.91
CA PHE A 63 1.02 22.76 -1.47
C PHE A 63 0.29 21.66 -0.66
N ILE A 64 -0.96 21.35 -1.03
CA ILE A 64 -1.75 20.34 -0.31
C ILE A 64 -1.34 18.91 -0.73
N ASN A 65 -1.02 18.69 -2.01
CA ASN A 65 -0.68 17.37 -2.54
C ASN A 65 0.84 17.14 -2.69
N GLY A 66 1.67 18.12 -2.35
CA GLY A 66 3.09 18.15 -2.65
C GLY A 66 3.35 18.38 -4.16
N PRO A 67 4.56 18.77 -4.57
CA PRO A 67 4.92 18.74 -5.97
C PRO A 67 4.80 17.27 -6.41
N LYS A 68 3.85 16.95 -7.28
CA LYS A 68 3.95 15.76 -8.10
C LYS A 68 5.17 15.99 -8.99
N ILE A 69 6.35 15.69 -8.47
CA ILE A 69 7.46 15.33 -9.32
C ILE A 69 6.95 14.05 -9.98
N ILE A 70 6.39 14.19 -11.16
CA ILE A 70 6.32 13.11 -12.12
C ILE A 70 7.79 12.86 -12.48
N THR A 71 8.54 12.22 -11.60
CA THR A 71 9.47 11.25 -12.06
C THR A 71 8.57 10.25 -12.76
N ALA A 72 8.43 10.40 -14.06
CA ALA A 72 8.11 9.28 -14.91
C ALA A 72 9.26 8.28 -14.68
N SER A 73 9.18 7.50 -13.58
CA SER A 73 9.73 6.17 -13.60
C SER A 73 9.08 5.61 -14.85
N LYS A 74 9.84 5.17 -15.82
CA LYS A 74 9.35 4.38 -16.94
C LYS A 74 8.35 3.44 -16.32
N ALA A 75 7.07 3.62 -16.63
CA ALA A 75 6.03 2.74 -16.11
C ALA A 75 6.53 1.35 -16.45
N ASP A 76 6.68 0.54 -15.43
CA ASP A 76 7.15 -0.82 -15.62
C ASP A 76 6.08 -1.49 -16.48
N GLU A 77 6.41 -1.74 -17.76
CA GLU A 77 5.52 -2.36 -18.74
C GLU A 77 5.44 -3.87 -18.53
N THR A 78 6.01 -4.38 -17.44
CA THR A 78 5.99 -5.82 -17.14
C THR A 78 4.55 -6.29 -16.99
N MET A 79 4.22 -7.34 -17.78
CA MET A 79 2.91 -7.96 -17.77
C MET A 79 2.97 -9.29 -17.03
N VAL A 80 1.98 -9.55 -16.20
CA VAL A 80 1.73 -10.90 -15.68
C VAL A 80 0.73 -11.63 -16.54
N LYS A 81 0.92 -12.94 -16.65
CA LYS A 81 0.01 -13.87 -17.33
C LYS A 81 -0.64 -14.75 -16.28
N ILE A 82 -1.95 -14.74 -16.24
CA ILE A 82 -2.79 -15.51 -15.34
C ILE A 82 -3.73 -16.34 -16.20
N GLU A 83 -3.81 -17.64 -15.97
CA GLU A 83 -4.49 -18.57 -16.88
C GLU A 83 -5.95 -18.18 -17.15
N LYS A 84 -6.74 -17.92 -16.13
CA LYS A 84 -8.17 -17.55 -16.27
C LYS A 84 -8.42 -16.09 -16.62
N ASN A 85 -7.51 -15.18 -16.25
CA ASN A 85 -7.71 -13.73 -16.37
C ASN A 85 -6.88 -13.10 -17.51
N GLY A 86 -6.02 -13.89 -18.19
CA GLY A 86 -5.20 -13.43 -19.28
C GLY A 86 -3.99 -12.59 -18.84
N LYS A 87 -3.60 -11.61 -19.67
CA LYS A 87 -2.47 -10.72 -19.38
C LYS A 87 -2.94 -9.42 -18.78
N MET A 88 -2.27 -8.95 -17.73
CA MET A 88 -2.50 -7.63 -17.14
C MET A 88 -1.18 -7.00 -16.65
N PRO A 89 -1.12 -5.67 -16.48
CA PRO A 89 0.05 -5.02 -15.87
C PRO A 89 0.30 -5.53 -14.45
N VAL A 90 1.59 -5.71 -14.07
CA VAL A 90 1.99 -6.11 -12.71
C VAL A 90 1.36 -5.21 -11.65
N GLU A 91 1.36 -3.89 -11.87
CA GLU A 91 0.80 -2.93 -10.90
C GLU A 91 -0.72 -3.12 -10.71
N GLU A 92 -1.45 -3.48 -11.75
CA GLU A 92 -2.89 -3.76 -11.65
C GLU A 92 -3.16 -5.04 -10.86
N TYR A 93 -2.37 -6.09 -11.10
CA TYR A 93 -2.41 -7.30 -10.31
C TYR A 93 -2.11 -7.01 -8.82
N CYS A 94 -1.04 -6.24 -8.54
CA CYS A 94 -0.67 -5.83 -7.18
C CYS A 94 -1.78 -5.02 -6.48
N ILE A 95 -2.56 -4.19 -7.20
CA ILE A 95 -3.74 -3.51 -6.61
C ILE A 95 -4.77 -4.55 -6.15
N GLY A 96 -5.03 -5.57 -6.96
CA GLY A 96 -5.98 -6.64 -6.63
C GLY A 96 -5.54 -7.45 -5.41
N VAL A 97 -4.26 -7.80 -5.31
CA VAL A 97 -3.69 -8.47 -4.13
C VAL A 97 -3.81 -7.58 -2.89
N LEU A 98 -3.40 -6.32 -2.99
CA LEU A 98 -3.49 -5.36 -1.89
C LEU A 98 -4.95 -5.16 -1.41
N ALA A 99 -5.90 -5.17 -2.35
CA ALA A 99 -7.33 -5.02 -2.05
C ALA A 99 -7.90 -6.21 -1.25
N ARG A 100 -7.40 -7.42 -1.53
CA ARG A 100 -7.81 -8.65 -0.86
C ARG A 100 -7.18 -8.77 0.54
N ASP A 101 -5.91 -8.44 0.64
CA ASP A 101 -5.09 -8.85 1.78
C ASP A 101 -4.97 -7.78 2.88
N MET A 102 -5.27 -6.51 2.58
CA MET A 102 -5.14 -5.43 3.56
C MET A 102 -6.35 -4.50 3.59
N PRO A 103 -6.86 -4.10 4.77
CA PRO A 103 -7.94 -3.12 4.88
C PRO A 103 -7.56 -1.79 4.20
N ALA A 104 -8.41 -1.33 3.27
CA ALA A 104 -8.16 -0.09 2.52
C ALA A 104 -8.29 1.21 3.35
N ASP A 105 -8.73 1.11 4.60
CA ASP A 105 -8.79 2.21 5.57
C ASP A 105 -7.53 2.33 6.43
N TYR A 106 -6.55 1.45 6.23
CA TYR A 106 -5.25 1.57 6.87
C TYR A 106 -4.51 2.83 6.41
N GLU A 107 -3.60 3.31 7.24
CA GLU A 107 -2.80 4.51 6.98
C GLU A 107 -1.96 4.36 5.71
N LYS A 108 -1.78 5.47 4.98
CA LYS A 108 -1.04 5.51 3.71
C LYS A 108 0.33 4.82 3.78
N GLU A 109 1.09 5.05 4.85
CA GLU A 109 2.45 4.49 4.96
C GLU A 109 2.45 2.97 5.21
N ALA A 110 1.40 2.42 5.82
CA ALA A 110 1.21 0.99 5.94
C ALA A 110 0.84 0.37 4.58
N LEU A 111 -0.08 1.00 3.83
CA LEU A 111 -0.42 0.59 2.46
C LEU A 111 0.79 0.67 1.53
N ASN A 112 1.64 1.70 1.66
CA ASN A 112 2.88 1.84 0.91
C ASN A 112 3.86 0.69 1.23
N ALA A 113 4.03 0.33 2.51
CA ALA A 113 4.87 -0.80 2.91
C ALA A 113 4.37 -2.10 2.30
N GLN A 114 3.07 -2.37 2.42
CA GLN A 114 2.44 -3.57 1.85
C GLN A 114 2.58 -3.63 0.32
N ALA A 115 2.45 -2.49 -0.38
CA ALA A 115 2.62 -2.42 -1.82
C ALA A 115 4.04 -2.85 -2.27
N VAL A 116 5.08 -2.44 -1.53
CA VAL A 116 6.46 -2.88 -1.79
C VAL A 116 6.61 -4.39 -1.57
N LEU A 117 6.03 -4.95 -0.50
CA LEU A 117 6.11 -6.39 -0.22
C LEU A 117 5.41 -7.21 -1.31
N ILE A 118 4.18 -6.84 -1.68
CA ILE A 118 3.41 -7.53 -2.73
C ILE A 118 4.17 -7.48 -4.05
N ARG A 119 4.66 -6.30 -4.46
CA ARG A 119 5.43 -6.16 -5.68
C ARG A 119 6.69 -7.02 -5.68
N THR A 120 7.40 -7.08 -4.55
CA THR A 120 8.59 -7.93 -4.41
C THR A 120 8.24 -9.39 -4.63
N GLU A 121 7.16 -9.88 -4.02
CA GLU A 121 6.71 -11.25 -4.14
C GLU A 121 6.28 -11.58 -5.58
N VAL A 122 5.54 -10.70 -6.25
CA VAL A 122 5.14 -10.88 -7.65
C VAL A 122 6.37 -11.00 -8.56
N TYR A 123 7.39 -10.14 -8.38
CA TYR A 123 8.62 -10.24 -9.17
C TYR A 123 9.43 -11.50 -8.83
N ARG A 124 9.38 -11.96 -7.59
CA ARG A 124 10.00 -13.23 -7.19
C ARG A 124 9.32 -14.42 -7.88
N MET A 125 7.98 -14.46 -7.88
CA MET A 125 7.20 -15.47 -8.60
C MET A 125 7.51 -15.47 -10.11
N ILE A 126 7.58 -14.30 -10.74
CA ILE A 126 7.95 -14.16 -12.16
C ILE A 126 9.35 -14.74 -12.40
N GLN A 127 10.31 -14.43 -11.55
CA GLN A 127 11.69 -14.92 -11.67
C GLN A 127 11.77 -16.45 -11.50
N GLU A 128 11.07 -17.02 -10.53
CA GLU A 128 10.99 -18.45 -10.27
C GLU A 128 10.32 -19.23 -11.42
N ALA A 129 9.33 -18.60 -12.07
CA ALA A 129 8.66 -19.15 -13.24
C ALA A 129 9.43 -19.01 -14.56
N GLY A 130 10.69 -18.52 -14.53
CA GLY A 130 11.55 -18.40 -15.71
C GLY A 130 11.51 -17.03 -16.40
N GLY A 131 10.93 -16.01 -15.78
CA GLY A 131 11.03 -14.61 -16.22
C GLY A 131 10.06 -14.16 -17.32
N ASP A 132 9.19 -15.02 -17.82
CA ASP A 132 8.28 -14.71 -18.95
C ASP A 132 6.97 -14.01 -18.53
N GLY A 133 6.81 -13.72 -17.24
CA GLY A 133 5.64 -13.09 -16.62
C GLY A 133 4.51 -14.06 -16.29
N THR A 134 4.65 -15.36 -16.52
CA THR A 134 3.64 -16.36 -16.12
C THR A 134 3.67 -16.52 -14.61
N LEU A 135 2.51 -16.41 -13.96
CA LEU A 135 2.33 -16.67 -12.54
C LEU A 135 1.85 -18.10 -12.31
N PRO A 136 2.15 -18.72 -11.15
CA PRO A 136 1.63 -20.04 -10.80
C PRO A 136 0.10 -20.02 -10.68
N GLU A 137 -0.54 -21.20 -10.80
CA GLU A 137 -2.02 -21.32 -10.78
C GLU A 137 -2.61 -20.77 -9.47
N GLU A 138 -1.92 -20.95 -8.36
CA GLU A 138 -2.33 -20.48 -7.04
C GLU A 138 -2.48 -18.95 -6.99
N ALA A 139 -1.71 -18.21 -7.80
CA ALA A 139 -1.77 -16.74 -7.88
C ALA A 139 -3.11 -16.23 -8.45
N GLU A 140 -3.90 -17.10 -9.09
CA GLU A 140 -5.23 -16.73 -9.62
C GLU A 140 -6.23 -16.37 -8.53
N ASP A 141 -6.15 -17.04 -7.39
CA ASP A 141 -7.03 -16.79 -6.25
C ASP A 141 -6.44 -15.76 -5.26
N GLU A 142 -5.24 -15.26 -5.56
CA GLU A 142 -4.50 -14.34 -4.70
C GLU A 142 -4.85 -12.86 -4.91
N PHE A 143 -5.70 -12.49 -5.86
CA PHE A 143 -6.09 -11.10 -6.10
C PHE A 143 -7.60 -10.92 -6.28
N TRP A 144 -8.09 -9.73 -5.96
CA TRP A 144 -9.47 -9.34 -6.27
C TRP A 144 -9.55 -8.65 -7.63
N THR A 145 -10.48 -9.13 -8.44
CA THR A 145 -10.91 -8.44 -9.66
C THR A 145 -11.68 -7.17 -9.31
N GLU A 146 -11.82 -6.26 -10.28
CA GLU A 146 -12.64 -5.05 -10.11
C GLU A 146 -14.07 -5.35 -9.64
N LYS A 147 -14.66 -6.44 -10.15
CA LYS A 147 -16.00 -6.90 -9.76
C LYS A 147 -16.06 -7.28 -8.27
N GLN A 148 -15.06 -8.00 -7.77
CA GLN A 148 -14.97 -8.40 -6.37
C GLN A 148 -14.75 -7.18 -5.47
N MET A 149 -13.86 -6.25 -5.84
CA MET A 149 -13.65 -4.99 -5.13
C MET A 149 -14.94 -4.16 -5.05
N LYS A 150 -15.69 -4.03 -6.17
CA LYS A 150 -16.99 -3.33 -6.18
C LYS A 150 -18.01 -4.01 -5.27
N SER A 151 -18.06 -5.33 -5.29
CA SER A 151 -18.97 -6.11 -4.42
C SER A 151 -18.63 -5.93 -2.95
N ALA A 152 -17.34 -5.99 -2.58
CA ALA A 152 -16.89 -5.89 -1.19
C ALA A 152 -17.05 -4.48 -0.61
N TRP A 153 -16.78 -3.45 -1.41
CA TRP A 153 -16.74 -2.06 -0.91
C TRP A 153 -17.98 -1.22 -1.23
N GLY A 154 -18.81 -1.65 -2.18
CA GLY A 154 -20.03 -0.94 -2.56
C GLY A 154 -19.75 0.53 -2.91
N MET A 155 -20.42 1.46 -2.23
CA MET A 155 -20.26 2.91 -2.46
C MET A 155 -18.86 3.44 -2.15
N ARG A 156 -18.07 2.75 -1.34
CA ARG A 156 -16.69 3.15 -1.00
C ARG A 156 -15.66 2.68 -2.02
N TYR A 157 -16.07 1.95 -3.07
CA TYR A 157 -15.16 1.41 -4.08
C TYR A 157 -14.20 2.46 -4.64
N ALA A 158 -14.73 3.58 -5.14
CA ALA A 158 -13.90 4.61 -5.80
C ALA A 158 -12.87 5.23 -4.84
N GLU A 159 -13.23 5.44 -3.58
CA GLU A 159 -12.34 5.97 -2.56
C GLU A 159 -11.24 4.96 -2.21
N ASN A 160 -11.62 3.71 -1.90
CA ASN A 160 -10.70 2.66 -1.52
C ASN A 160 -9.73 2.33 -2.65
N TYR A 161 -10.25 2.12 -3.86
CA TYR A 161 -9.42 1.88 -5.04
C TYR A 161 -8.38 2.99 -5.27
N ARG A 162 -8.79 4.26 -5.12
CA ARG A 162 -7.86 5.39 -5.22
C ARG A 162 -6.77 5.36 -4.16
N LYS A 163 -7.07 4.98 -2.91
CA LYS A 163 -6.06 4.84 -1.84
C LYS A 163 -5.02 3.78 -2.20
N LEU A 164 -5.47 2.60 -2.63
CA LEU A 164 -4.58 1.50 -3.00
C LEU A 164 -3.74 1.85 -4.24
N LYS A 165 -4.37 2.40 -5.27
CA LYS A 165 -3.67 2.88 -6.47
C LYS A 165 -2.58 3.90 -6.11
N ASN A 166 -2.89 4.88 -5.25
CA ASN A 166 -1.91 5.86 -4.79
C ASN A 166 -0.74 5.21 -4.01
N ALA A 167 -0.97 4.13 -3.27
CA ALA A 167 0.09 3.40 -2.58
C ALA A 167 1.03 2.74 -3.57
N LEU A 168 0.51 2.05 -4.59
CA LEU A 168 1.31 1.45 -5.66
C LEU A 168 2.08 2.53 -6.46
N GLU A 169 1.41 3.63 -6.86
CA GLU A 169 2.04 4.73 -7.60
C GLU A 169 3.15 5.44 -6.79
N SER A 170 2.95 5.64 -5.48
CA SER A 170 3.95 6.30 -4.63
C SER A 170 5.18 5.45 -4.32
N THR A 171 5.10 4.14 -4.55
CA THR A 171 6.16 3.15 -4.40
C THR A 171 6.51 2.46 -5.72
N ALA A 172 6.13 3.06 -6.87
CA ALA A 172 6.29 2.46 -8.18
C ALA A 172 7.73 1.95 -8.40
N GLY A 173 7.87 0.74 -8.93
CA GLY A 173 9.14 0.09 -9.21
C GLY A 173 9.95 -0.34 -8.00
N GLN A 174 9.54 -0.03 -6.76
CA GLN A 174 10.32 -0.36 -5.57
C GLN A 174 10.04 -1.78 -5.10
N VAL A 175 11.11 -2.53 -4.86
CA VAL A 175 11.12 -3.91 -4.37
C VAL A 175 12.17 -4.08 -3.28
N LEU A 176 12.04 -5.13 -2.49
CA LEU A 176 12.93 -5.43 -1.37
C LEU A 176 13.98 -6.49 -1.78
N PHE A 177 15.24 -6.21 -1.50
CA PHE A 177 16.36 -7.13 -1.74
C PHE A 177 17.03 -7.54 -0.44
N TYR A 178 17.48 -8.79 -0.39
CA TYR A 178 18.46 -9.23 0.57
C TYR A 178 19.74 -9.65 -0.18
N GLY A 179 20.80 -8.87 0.00
CA GLY A 179 22.02 -9.04 -0.80
C GLY A 179 21.78 -8.74 -2.28
N LYS A 180 21.84 -9.79 -3.11
CA LYS A 180 21.64 -9.69 -4.58
C LYS A 180 20.26 -10.18 -5.02
N ASP A 181 19.53 -10.87 -4.17
CA ASP A 181 18.31 -11.56 -4.51
C ASP A 181 17.08 -10.79 -4.02
N LEU A 182 15.94 -10.99 -4.67
CA LEU A 182 14.66 -10.51 -4.17
C LEU A 182 14.37 -11.18 -2.82
N ALA A 183 13.99 -10.36 -1.84
CA ALA A 183 13.67 -10.87 -0.52
C ALA A 183 12.34 -11.64 -0.53
N MET A 184 12.24 -12.72 0.24
CA MET A 184 10.96 -13.30 0.64
C MET A 184 10.26 -12.32 1.58
N THR A 185 9.03 -11.93 1.26
CA THR A 185 8.32 -10.81 1.92
C THR A 185 6.97 -11.22 2.52
N PRO A 186 6.92 -12.21 3.43
CA PRO A 186 5.67 -12.64 4.03
C PRO A 186 5.08 -11.56 4.93
N PHE A 187 3.75 -11.58 5.03
CA PHE A 187 2.98 -10.69 5.89
C PHE A 187 1.75 -11.41 6.44
N PHE A 188 1.17 -10.89 7.49
CA PHE A 188 -0.01 -11.44 8.13
C PHE A 188 -0.76 -10.37 8.90
N ASN A 189 -1.99 -10.64 9.27
CA ASN A 189 -2.90 -9.62 9.81
C ASN A 189 -2.47 -9.13 11.20
N LEU A 190 -2.26 -10.06 12.16
CA LEU A 190 -2.12 -9.74 13.58
C LEU A 190 -1.26 -10.79 14.28
N SER A 191 -0.27 -10.37 15.06
CA SER A 191 0.56 -11.27 15.87
C SER A 191 -0.04 -11.50 17.26
N ASN A 192 0.55 -12.45 18.00
CA ASN A 192 0.32 -12.63 19.44
C ASN A 192 1.16 -11.68 20.31
N GLY A 193 1.76 -10.63 19.72
CA GLY A 193 2.70 -9.70 20.31
C GLY A 193 4.12 -9.79 19.75
N TYR A 194 4.40 -10.83 18.95
CA TYR A 194 5.71 -11.07 18.34
C TYR A 194 5.58 -11.70 16.96
N THR A 195 6.50 -11.36 16.04
CA THR A 195 6.70 -12.16 14.82
C THR A 195 7.52 -13.40 15.12
N ARG A 196 7.51 -14.39 14.21
CA ARG A 196 8.26 -15.64 14.32
C ARG A 196 9.63 -15.54 13.66
N ASP A 197 10.60 -16.32 14.13
CA ASP A 197 11.86 -16.56 13.43
C ASP A 197 11.66 -17.58 12.31
N ALA A 198 11.97 -17.21 11.06
CA ALA A 198 11.82 -18.10 9.92
C ALA A 198 12.68 -19.37 10.04
N LYS A 199 13.85 -19.31 10.70
CA LYS A 199 14.69 -20.48 10.95
C LYS A 199 13.97 -21.52 11.81
N GLU A 200 13.26 -21.11 12.87
CA GLU A 200 12.51 -22.03 13.72
C GLU A 200 11.35 -22.69 12.96
N VAL A 201 10.70 -21.93 12.08
CA VAL A 201 9.51 -22.41 11.34
C VAL A 201 9.89 -23.27 10.14
N LEU A 202 10.87 -22.83 9.34
CA LEU A 202 11.23 -23.45 8.08
C LEU A 202 12.38 -24.45 8.20
N GLY A 203 13.09 -24.46 9.34
CA GLY A 203 14.27 -25.31 9.56
C GLY A 203 15.48 -24.94 8.68
N LYS A 204 15.45 -23.75 8.06
CA LYS A 204 16.46 -23.29 7.10
C LYS A 204 16.97 -21.91 7.46
N GLU A 205 18.24 -21.62 7.14
CA GLU A 205 18.89 -20.32 7.36
C GLU A 205 18.82 -19.38 6.13
N GLU A 206 17.95 -19.69 5.17
CA GLU A 206 17.85 -18.95 3.90
C GLU A 206 17.36 -17.51 4.09
N TYR A 207 16.59 -17.24 5.16
CA TYR A 207 15.95 -15.94 5.40
C TYR A 207 16.38 -15.32 6.74
N PRO A 208 17.68 -15.00 6.91
CA PRO A 208 18.21 -14.57 8.22
C PRO A 208 17.70 -13.20 8.68
N TYR A 209 17.02 -12.46 7.81
CA TYR A 209 16.38 -11.17 8.10
C TYR A 209 14.94 -11.31 8.63
N LEU A 210 14.32 -12.49 8.54
CA LEU A 210 13.00 -12.78 9.11
C LEU A 210 13.17 -13.28 10.55
N LYS A 211 13.29 -12.33 11.46
CA LYS A 211 13.54 -12.56 12.89
C LYS A 211 12.34 -12.20 13.74
N ILE A 212 12.40 -12.59 15.00
CA ILE A 212 11.44 -12.14 16.01
C ILE A 212 11.51 -10.63 16.14
N VAL A 213 10.36 -9.98 16.01
CA VAL A 213 10.15 -8.54 16.17
C VAL A 213 8.97 -8.32 17.12
N GLU A 214 9.11 -7.39 18.05
CA GLU A 214 8.04 -7.04 18.98
C GLU A 214 6.89 -6.32 18.26
N CYS A 215 5.66 -6.74 18.56
CA CYS A 215 4.43 -6.14 18.05
C CYS A 215 3.49 -5.79 19.20
N PRO A 216 3.89 -4.89 20.12
CA PRO A 216 3.18 -4.66 21.39
C PRO A 216 1.76 -4.10 21.19
N GLY A 217 1.46 -3.48 20.06
CA GLY A 217 0.13 -3.00 19.72
C GLY A 217 -0.87 -4.10 19.40
N ASP A 218 -0.38 -5.21 18.87
CA ASP A 218 -1.21 -6.32 18.37
C ASP A 218 -2.02 -6.99 19.48
N VAL A 219 -1.46 -7.09 20.70
CA VAL A 219 -2.13 -7.70 21.86
C VAL A 219 -3.34 -6.91 22.37
N ASN A 220 -3.53 -5.68 21.91
CA ASN A 220 -4.66 -4.84 22.26
C ASN A 220 -5.72 -4.76 21.15
N ALA A 221 -5.56 -5.51 20.07
CA ALA A 221 -6.55 -5.55 19.02
C ALA A 221 -7.80 -6.34 19.45
N ASP A 222 -8.99 -5.87 19.06
CA ASP A 222 -10.28 -6.43 19.50
C ASP A 222 -10.43 -7.93 19.16
N ASN A 223 -9.77 -8.40 18.11
CA ASN A 223 -9.81 -9.79 17.61
C ASN A 223 -8.51 -10.57 17.85
N GLU A 224 -7.67 -10.14 18.80
CA GLU A 224 -6.42 -10.85 19.12
C GLU A 224 -6.69 -12.24 19.67
N ILE A 225 -7.73 -12.41 20.52
CA ILE A 225 -8.13 -13.69 21.07
C ILE A 225 -9.42 -14.16 20.41
N GLN A 226 -9.38 -15.37 19.85
CA GLN A 226 -10.56 -16.01 19.26
C GLN A 226 -10.69 -17.42 19.81
N THR A 227 -11.92 -17.89 19.99
CA THR A 227 -12.20 -19.22 20.53
C THR A 227 -13.15 -19.97 19.61
N VAL A 228 -12.77 -21.20 19.26
CA VAL A 228 -13.57 -22.13 18.43
C VAL A 228 -13.75 -23.42 19.19
N ILE A 229 -14.95 -24.01 19.09
CA ILE A 229 -15.23 -25.34 19.64
C ILE A 229 -15.25 -26.34 18.48
N LEU A 230 -14.29 -27.27 18.49
CA LEU A 230 -14.13 -28.29 17.45
C LEU A 230 -14.73 -29.62 17.89
N GLU A 231 -15.40 -30.28 16.95
CA GLU A 231 -15.76 -31.70 17.05
C GLU A 231 -14.64 -32.50 16.35
N VAL A 232 -13.67 -32.97 17.12
CA VAL A 232 -12.61 -33.82 16.58
C VAL A 232 -13.07 -35.26 16.66
N LYS A 233 -13.40 -35.85 15.52
CA LYS A 233 -13.68 -37.28 15.43
C LYS A 233 -12.39 -38.03 15.35
N SER A 234 -12.11 -38.92 16.31
CA SER A 234 -11.04 -39.92 16.15
C SER A 234 -11.47 -40.88 15.05
N GLU A 235 -10.68 -40.94 13.96
CA GLU A 235 -10.84 -42.02 12.97
C GLU A 235 -10.31 -43.32 13.58
N GLN A 236 -11.07 -43.93 14.53
CA GLN A 236 -10.74 -45.25 14.97
C GLN A 236 -11.20 -46.25 13.91
N LYS A 237 -10.24 -46.91 13.25
CA LYS A 237 -10.40 -48.18 12.59
C LYS A 237 -10.51 -49.26 13.67
N GLY A 238 -11.72 -49.63 14.05
CA GLY A 238 -11.91 -50.78 14.97
C GLY A 238 -13.38 -50.87 15.41
N GLU A 239 -14.08 -51.90 14.92
CA GLU A 239 -15.35 -52.36 15.43
C GLU A 239 -15.24 -52.72 16.91
N ASN A 240 -15.73 -51.84 17.80
CA ASN A 240 -16.28 -52.29 19.08
C ASN A 240 -17.32 -51.26 19.57
N LYS A 241 -18.59 -51.58 19.31
CA LYS A 241 -19.73 -50.98 19.96
C LYS A 241 -19.74 -51.34 21.43
N GLY A 242 -19.67 -50.39 22.30
CA GLY A 242 -20.10 -50.50 23.69
C GLY A 242 -19.03 -50.02 24.68
N THR A 243 -19.00 -48.71 24.91
CA THR A 243 -18.83 -48.15 26.27
C THR A 243 -19.08 -46.64 26.22
N THR A 244 -20.00 -46.17 27.03
CA THR A 244 -20.21 -44.76 27.33
C THR A 244 -19.01 -44.25 28.14
N GLY A 245 -17.89 -44.03 27.45
CA GLY A 245 -16.70 -43.36 27.98
C GLY A 245 -16.52 -42.07 27.21
N ILE A 246 -16.29 -40.97 27.91
CA ILE A 246 -15.77 -39.70 27.34
C ILE A 246 -14.50 -40.09 26.62
N GLU A 247 -14.56 -40.29 25.28
CA GLU A 247 -13.34 -40.46 24.48
C GLU A 247 -12.54 -39.16 24.66
N THR A 248 -11.48 -39.26 25.41
CA THR A 248 -10.46 -38.20 25.52
C THR A 248 -9.99 -37.95 24.11
N LEU A 249 -10.32 -36.77 23.59
CA LEU A 249 -9.79 -36.29 22.33
C LEU A 249 -8.28 -36.40 22.42
N ASP A 250 -7.70 -37.36 21.72
CA ASP A 250 -6.26 -37.61 21.70
C ASP A 250 -5.58 -36.55 20.81
N VAL A 251 -5.53 -35.32 21.32
CA VAL A 251 -4.93 -34.16 20.67
C VAL A 251 -3.94 -33.51 21.61
N GLU A 252 -2.68 -33.40 21.18
CA GLU A 252 -1.60 -32.92 22.00
C GLU A 252 -0.65 -32.03 21.20
N ILE A 253 -0.37 -30.83 21.72
CA ILE A 253 0.69 -29.97 21.18
C ILE A 253 2.04 -30.58 21.61
N GLN A 254 2.84 -30.99 20.63
CA GLN A 254 4.15 -31.62 20.87
C GLN A 254 5.30 -30.62 20.88
N GLU A 255 5.21 -29.56 20.05
CA GLU A 255 6.27 -28.61 19.89
C GLU A 255 5.72 -27.21 19.57
N THR A 256 6.29 -26.19 20.19
CA THR A 256 6.03 -24.77 19.89
C THR A 256 7.35 -24.07 19.60
N ASP A 257 7.29 -22.99 18.80
CA ASP A 257 8.43 -22.11 18.64
C ASP A 257 8.63 -21.21 19.88
N SER A 258 9.69 -20.41 19.87
CA SER A 258 10.09 -19.55 20.98
C SER A 258 9.07 -18.45 21.34
N VAL A 259 8.10 -18.15 20.46
CA VAL A 259 7.05 -17.15 20.67
C VAL A 259 5.66 -17.76 20.80
N GLY A 260 5.55 -19.09 20.93
CA GLY A 260 4.34 -19.80 21.31
C GLY A 260 3.44 -20.24 20.17
N TYR A 261 3.88 -20.17 18.91
CA TYR A 261 3.16 -20.78 17.81
C TYR A 261 3.44 -22.29 17.75
N VAL A 262 2.41 -23.08 17.46
CA VAL A 262 2.53 -24.54 17.38
C VAL A 262 3.31 -24.93 16.12
N LEU A 263 4.41 -25.69 16.34
CA LEU A 263 5.18 -26.30 15.28
C LEU A 263 4.69 -27.70 14.96
N LYS A 264 4.37 -28.50 15.98
CA LYS A 264 3.86 -29.87 15.83
C LYS A 264 2.70 -30.14 16.77
N ILE A 265 1.69 -30.80 16.24
CA ILE A 265 0.51 -31.24 16.96
C ILE A 265 0.19 -32.67 16.55
N ARG A 266 -0.12 -33.52 17.54
CA ARG A 266 -0.60 -34.89 17.33
C ARG A 266 -2.14 -34.91 17.46
N VAL A 267 -2.81 -35.56 16.52
CA VAL A 267 -4.25 -35.80 16.52
C VAL A 267 -4.49 -37.28 16.27
N GLY A 268 -4.79 -38.02 17.31
CA GLY A 268 -4.77 -39.49 17.27
C GLY A 268 -3.38 -40.00 16.88
N ASP A 269 -3.31 -40.84 15.86
CA ASP A 269 -2.05 -41.40 15.35
C ASP A 269 -1.31 -40.47 14.34
N LYS A 270 -1.91 -39.34 13.97
CA LYS A 270 -1.34 -38.44 12.96
C LYS A 270 -0.65 -37.25 13.62
N VAL A 271 0.58 -36.96 13.15
CA VAL A 271 1.31 -35.74 13.49
C VAL A 271 1.24 -34.79 12.30
N MET A 272 0.96 -33.54 12.55
CA MET A 272 0.92 -32.48 11.53
C MET A 272 1.52 -31.17 12.08
N SER A 273 1.80 -30.22 11.21
CA SER A 273 2.23 -28.89 11.63
C SER A 273 1.07 -28.07 12.22
N GLY A 274 1.40 -27.06 13.03
CA GLY A 274 0.41 -26.12 13.53
C GLY A 274 -0.31 -25.36 12.42
N GLU A 275 0.36 -25.08 11.28
CA GLU A 275 -0.24 -24.43 10.12
C GLU A 275 -1.21 -25.39 9.39
N GLU A 276 -0.88 -26.66 9.22
CA GLU A 276 -1.81 -27.66 8.67
C GLU A 276 -3.04 -27.79 9.55
N PHE A 277 -2.87 -27.81 10.86
CA PHE A 277 -3.99 -27.87 11.82
C PHE A 277 -4.82 -26.59 11.73
N ARG A 278 -4.19 -25.41 11.69
CA ARG A 278 -4.86 -24.13 11.48
C ARG A 278 -5.70 -24.11 10.22
N ASN A 279 -5.14 -24.53 9.09
CA ASN A 279 -5.83 -24.53 7.79
C ASN A 279 -6.97 -25.56 7.77
N LYS A 280 -6.75 -26.76 8.33
CA LYS A 280 -7.77 -27.82 8.37
C LYS A 280 -9.01 -27.43 9.16
N TYR A 281 -8.84 -26.67 10.24
CA TYR A 281 -9.93 -26.29 11.15
C TYR A 281 -10.30 -24.80 11.07
N GLU A 282 -9.82 -24.09 10.04
CA GLU A 282 -10.09 -22.68 9.75
C GLU A 282 -9.84 -21.77 10.97
N LEU A 283 -8.75 -22.05 11.70
CA LEU A 283 -8.36 -21.25 12.86
C LEU A 283 -7.73 -19.93 12.45
N ALA A 284 -7.90 -18.89 13.25
CA ALA A 284 -7.33 -17.58 12.99
C ALA A 284 -5.80 -17.60 12.97
N SER A 285 -5.17 -18.37 13.85
CA SER A 285 -3.70 -18.42 14.02
C SER A 285 -3.24 -19.82 14.37
N SER A 286 -1.98 -20.13 14.08
CA SER A 286 -1.29 -21.33 14.62
C SER A 286 -0.70 -21.10 16.04
N CYS A 287 -0.85 -19.91 16.61
CA CYS A 287 -0.64 -19.66 18.04
C CYS A 287 -1.92 -19.97 18.78
N PHE A 288 -2.06 -21.19 19.31
CA PHE A 288 -3.28 -21.63 20.00
C PHE A 288 -3.01 -22.51 21.21
N THR A 289 -3.98 -22.57 22.09
CA THR A 289 -4.06 -23.51 23.24
C THR A 289 -5.27 -24.39 23.08
N LEU A 290 -5.19 -25.59 23.66
CA LEU A 290 -6.21 -26.62 23.60
C LEU A 290 -6.78 -26.86 25.00
N GLN A 291 -8.08 -26.99 25.09
CA GLN A 291 -8.77 -27.27 26.34
C GLN A 291 -9.96 -28.23 26.11
N PRO A 292 -10.07 -29.36 26.83
CA PRO A 292 -11.26 -30.19 26.79
C PRO A 292 -12.51 -29.38 27.23
N TYR A 293 -13.59 -29.52 26.51
CA TYR A 293 -14.84 -28.81 26.81
C TYR A 293 -16.07 -29.63 26.39
N ASN A 294 -16.76 -30.22 27.35
CA ASN A 294 -18.00 -30.97 27.13
C ASN A 294 -17.89 -32.05 26.03
N GLY A 295 -16.85 -32.87 26.05
CA GLY A 295 -16.61 -33.89 25.03
C GLY A 295 -16.14 -33.37 23.66
N LYS A 296 -15.88 -32.04 23.55
CA LYS A 296 -15.34 -31.36 22.39
C LYS A 296 -14.00 -30.74 22.74
N LEU A 297 -13.32 -30.14 21.75
CA LEU A 297 -12.07 -29.43 21.92
C LEU A 297 -12.30 -27.91 21.80
N ARG A 298 -12.05 -27.18 22.87
CA ARG A 298 -11.95 -25.74 22.81
C ARG A 298 -10.57 -25.35 22.36
N VAL A 299 -10.48 -24.62 21.26
CA VAL A 299 -9.23 -24.05 20.74
C VAL A 299 -9.30 -22.53 20.91
N THR A 300 -8.35 -21.98 21.64
CA THR A 300 -8.21 -20.51 21.79
C THR A 300 -6.97 -20.06 21.05
N THR A 301 -7.14 -19.27 20.01
CA THR A 301 -6.06 -18.71 19.18
C THR A 301 -5.70 -17.32 19.64
N ARG A 302 -4.44 -16.93 19.44
CA ARG A 302 -3.92 -15.60 19.63
C ARG A 302 -3.35 -15.05 18.32
N GLY A 303 -3.74 -13.82 17.94
CA GLY A 303 -3.40 -13.23 16.65
C GLY A 303 -4.19 -13.81 15.48
N ALA A 304 -3.81 -13.41 14.27
CA ALA A 304 -4.41 -13.86 12.99
C ALA A 304 -3.33 -13.95 11.90
N GLY A 305 -3.14 -15.15 11.37
CA GLY A 305 -2.13 -15.47 10.35
C GLY A 305 -1.01 -16.36 10.86
N HIS A 306 0.02 -16.53 10.03
CA HIS A 306 1.14 -17.45 10.25
C HIS A 306 2.28 -16.87 11.11
N GLY A 307 2.30 -15.57 11.38
CA GLY A 307 3.24 -14.89 12.27
C GLY A 307 4.63 -14.57 11.69
N ILE A 308 4.94 -14.89 10.43
CA ILE A 308 6.26 -14.63 9.82
C ILE A 308 6.21 -13.31 9.03
N GLY A 309 7.24 -12.45 9.18
CA GLY A 309 7.38 -11.22 8.42
C GLY A 309 6.62 -10.04 9.00
N MET A 310 5.88 -9.27 8.20
CA MET A 310 5.24 -8.03 8.64
C MET A 310 3.85 -8.27 9.24
N SER A 311 3.63 -7.85 10.50
CA SER A 311 2.28 -7.66 11.02
C SER A 311 1.65 -6.41 10.41
N GLN A 312 0.54 -6.57 9.70
CA GLN A 312 -0.19 -5.46 9.07
C GLN A 312 -0.75 -4.50 10.13
N TYR A 313 -1.24 -5.02 11.25
CA TYR A 313 -1.75 -4.20 12.34
C TYR A 313 -0.64 -3.33 12.95
N THR A 314 0.52 -3.91 13.33
CA THR A 314 1.67 -3.13 13.82
C THR A 314 2.18 -2.15 12.78
N ALA A 315 2.22 -2.51 11.49
CA ALA A 315 2.59 -1.58 10.42
C ALA A 315 1.65 -0.37 10.39
N ASN A 316 0.35 -0.58 10.57
CA ASN A 316 -0.64 0.49 10.64
C ASN A 316 -0.47 1.36 11.89
N GLU A 317 -0.21 0.77 13.06
CA GLU A 317 0.07 1.51 14.29
C GLU A 317 1.36 2.36 14.18
N MET A 318 2.39 1.85 13.50
CA MET A 318 3.60 2.62 13.19
C MET A 318 3.28 3.80 12.26
N ALA A 319 2.46 3.59 11.25
CA ALA A 319 2.03 4.63 10.32
C ALA A 319 1.18 5.72 11.02
N LYS A 320 0.27 5.36 11.91
CA LYS A 320 -0.46 6.30 12.79
C LYS A 320 0.48 7.18 13.61
N LYS A 321 1.64 6.62 14.02
CA LYS A 321 2.72 7.35 14.73
C LYS A 321 3.64 8.11 13.74
N LYS A 322 3.19 8.35 12.50
CA LYS A 322 3.91 9.10 11.45
C LYS A 322 5.26 8.48 11.04
N GLN A 323 5.40 7.18 11.18
CA GLN A 323 6.55 6.47 10.64
C GLN A 323 6.32 6.13 9.17
N GLY A 324 7.28 6.51 8.31
CA GLY A 324 7.21 6.25 6.87
C GLY A 324 7.42 4.76 6.55
N TYR A 325 6.90 4.31 5.39
CA TYR A 325 6.94 2.91 4.95
C TYR A 325 8.35 2.31 4.93
N ARG A 326 9.39 3.09 4.59
CA ARG A 326 10.79 2.64 4.62
C ARG A 326 11.24 2.23 6.03
N LYS A 327 10.78 2.95 7.05
CA LYS A 327 11.08 2.62 8.45
C LYS A 327 10.28 1.39 8.91
N ILE A 328 9.02 1.27 8.45
CA ILE A 328 8.18 0.09 8.71
C ILE A 328 8.84 -1.15 8.11
N LEU A 329 9.24 -1.11 6.84
CA LEU A 329 9.93 -2.24 6.19
C LEU A 329 11.23 -2.62 6.90
N LYS A 330 12.07 -1.64 7.27
CA LYS A 330 13.31 -1.90 8.02
C LYS A 330 13.08 -2.48 9.42
N TYR A 331 11.92 -2.25 10.01
CA TYR A 331 11.56 -2.79 11.31
C TYR A 331 11.37 -4.31 11.24
N PHE A 332 10.64 -4.79 10.24
CA PHE A 332 10.32 -6.21 10.06
C PHE A 332 11.38 -6.98 9.26
N PHE A 333 12.06 -6.34 8.33
CA PHE A 333 13.01 -6.96 7.39
C PHE A 333 14.39 -6.32 7.55
N LYS A 334 15.06 -6.59 8.68
CA LYS A 334 16.38 -6.03 8.99
C LYS A 334 17.46 -6.55 8.04
N GLY A 335 18.25 -5.62 7.48
CA GLY A 335 19.34 -5.97 6.55
C GLY A 335 18.90 -6.13 5.11
N THR A 336 17.64 -5.84 4.80
CA THR A 336 17.16 -5.70 3.41
C THR A 336 17.27 -4.27 2.92
N ASP A 337 17.36 -4.10 1.60
CA ASP A 337 17.44 -2.83 0.90
C ASP A 337 16.29 -2.67 -0.08
N ILE A 338 15.71 -1.45 -0.14
CA ILE A 338 14.72 -1.09 -1.16
C ILE A 338 15.47 -0.62 -2.39
N LYS A 339 15.26 -1.30 -3.53
CA LYS A 339 15.86 -0.97 -4.83
C LYS A 339 14.79 -0.87 -5.91
N GLU A 340 15.17 -0.32 -7.06
CA GLU A 340 14.30 -0.26 -8.23
C GLU A 340 14.32 -1.60 -8.99
N VAL A 341 13.16 -2.01 -9.46
CA VAL A 341 12.97 -3.24 -10.29
C VAL A 341 13.88 -3.26 -11.53
N THR A 342 14.20 -2.09 -12.08
CA THR A 342 15.13 -1.98 -13.22
C THR A 342 16.54 -2.51 -12.94
N GLU A 343 16.91 -2.72 -11.68
CA GLU A 343 18.16 -3.38 -11.31
C GLU A 343 18.12 -4.90 -11.55
N ILE A 344 16.91 -5.50 -11.56
CA ILE A 344 16.71 -6.93 -11.87
C ILE A 344 16.94 -7.19 -13.36
N ILE A 345 16.35 -6.33 -14.21
CA ILE A 345 16.36 -6.50 -15.68
C ILE A 345 17.78 -6.33 -16.26
N LYS A 346 18.68 -5.66 -15.57
CA LYS A 346 20.07 -5.48 -16.02
C LYS A 346 20.97 -6.71 -15.74
N ASN A 347 20.52 -7.63 -14.92
CA ASN A 347 21.30 -8.81 -14.49
C ASN A 347 20.81 -10.12 -15.11
N VAL A 348 19.81 -10.06 -15.98
CA VAL A 348 19.33 -11.13 -16.86
C VAL A 348 19.78 -10.82 -18.30
#